data_f24a8877cda6739ba776d5aaa42d6ec1
#
_entry.id   f24a8877cda6739ba776d5aaa42d6ec1
#
_cell.length_a   1.000
_cell.length_b   1.000
_cell.length_c   1.000
_cell.angle_alpha   90.00
_cell.angle_beta   90.00
_cell.angle_gamma   90.00
#
_symmetry.space_group_name_H-M   'P 1'
#
loop_
_entity.id
_entity.type
_entity.pdbx_description
1 polymer ?
#
loop_
_entity_poly.entity_id
_entity_poly.type
_entity_poly.pdbx_seq_one_letter_code
_entity_poly.pdbx_strand_id
1 'polypeptide(L)'
;FSGIEKEIKRLAIRARDGLITVEDMSGGTFTISNGGVFGSMLSTPILNPPQSAILGMHNIIERPIAVDGKVEIHPMMFVALSYDHRIIDGKESVGFLLKVKELLENPMEGLMNNNIKKSLEI
;
A
#
# COMPACT_ATOMS: atom_id res chain seq x y z
N PHE A 1 7.06 8.54 -10.14
CA PHE A 1 6.03 7.48 -10.15
C PHE A 1 6.22 6.48 -11.30
N SER A 2 6.54 6.93 -12.51
CA SER A 2 6.68 6.05 -13.68
C SER A 2 7.78 5.00 -13.51
N GLY A 3 8.90 5.37 -12.89
CA GLY A 3 9.99 4.45 -12.59
C GLY A 3 9.56 3.31 -11.64
N ILE A 4 8.76 3.62 -10.62
CA ILE A 4 8.21 2.64 -9.67
C ILE A 4 7.27 1.68 -10.41
N GLU A 5 6.37 2.19 -11.24
CA GLU A 5 5.44 1.38 -12.03
C GLU A 5 6.16 0.43 -13.01
N LYS A 6 7.18 0.94 -13.70
CA LYS A 6 8.00 0.14 -14.61
C LYS A 6 8.71 -1.00 -13.89
N GLU A 7 9.28 -0.72 -12.71
CA GLU A 7 10.00 -1.72 -11.93
C GLU A 7 9.06 -2.80 -11.36
N ILE A 8 7.91 -2.41 -10.82
CA ILE A 8 6.88 -3.35 -10.37
C ILE A 8 6.46 -4.26 -11.53
N LYS A 9 6.18 -3.68 -12.70
CA LYS A 9 5.79 -4.44 -13.89
C LYS A 9 6.89 -5.40 -14.34
N ARG A 10 8.14 -4.97 -14.34
CA ARG A 10 9.30 -5.80 -14.68
C ARG A 10 9.40 -7.02 -13.77
N LEU A 11 9.34 -6.80 -12.46
CA LEU A 11 9.42 -7.87 -11.46
C LEU A 11 8.20 -8.80 -11.52
N ALA A 12 7.00 -8.27 -11.74
CA ALA A 12 5.79 -9.08 -11.88
C ALA A 12 5.85 -10.04 -13.09
N ILE A 13 6.39 -9.58 -14.22
CA ILE A 13 6.61 -10.42 -15.39
C ILE A 13 7.63 -11.52 -15.08
N ARG A 14 8.78 -11.17 -14.49
CA ARG A 14 9.80 -12.14 -14.09
C ARG A 14 9.25 -13.19 -13.11
N ALA A 15 8.43 -12.78 -12.16
CA ALA A 15 7.80 -13.69 -11.22
C ALA A 15 6.84 -14.67 -11.92
N ARG A 16 6.03 -14.17 -12.85
CA ARG A 16 5.09 -14.98 -13.64
C ARG A 16 5.81 -16.00 -14.52
N ASP A 17 6.94 -15.61 -15.09
CA ASP A 17 7.74 -16.45 -15.98
C ASP A 17 8.71 -17.39 -15.22
N GLY A 18 8.69 -17.36 -13.89
CA GLY A 18 9.58 -18.17 -13.04
C GLY A 18 11.04 -17.73 -13.10
N LEU A 19 11.32 -16.50 -13.50
CA LEU A 19 12.67 -15.94 -13.70
C LEU A 19 13.13 -15.04 -12.54
N ILE A 20 12.38 -15.01 -11.44
CA ILE A 20 12.76 -14.20 -10.27
C ILE A 20 13.96 -14.85 -9.57
N THR A 21 14.92 -14.04 -9.17
CA THR A 21 16.14 -14.49 -8.49
C THR A 21 16.08 -14.19 -6.99
N VAL A 22 17.01 -14.74 -6.23
CA VAL A 22 17.16 -14.44 -4.81
C VAL A 22 17.53 -12.97 -4.62
N GLU A 23 18.36 -12.41 -5.51
CA GLU A 23 18.72 -10.99 -5.49
C GLU A 23 17.50 -10.10 -5.70
N ASP A 24 16.58 -10.45 -6.61
CA ASP A 24 15.34 -9.70 -6.82
C ASP A 24 14.46 -9.64 -5.55
N MET A 25 14.57 -10.63 -4.66
CA MET A 25 13.81 -10.76 -3.41
C MET A 25 14.59 -10.28 -2.18
N SER A 26 15.82 -9.83 -2.32
CA SER A 26 16.71 -9.45 -1.21
C SER A 26 16.82 -7.94 -1.06
N GLY A 27 17.26 -7.50 0.13
CA GLY A 27 17.58 -6.10 0.40
C GLY A 27 16.38 -5.21 0.71
N GLY A 28 15.16 -5.72 0.70
CA GLY A 28 13.97 -4.97 1.10
C GLY A 28 13.98 -4.65 2.60
N THR A 29 13.49 -3.47 2.96
CA THR A 29 13.37 -3.02 4.37
C THR A 29 11.92 -3.00 4.86
N PHE A 30 10.97 -3.09 3.95
CA PHE A 30 9.53 -3.06 4.22
C PHE A 30 8.81 -3.93 3.19
N THR A 31 7.73 -4.59 3.59
CA THR A 31 6.93 -5.43 2.69
C THR A 31 5.53 -4.82 2.51
N ILE A 32 5.03 -4.84 1.28
CA ILE A 32 3.63 -4.60 0.99
C ILE A 32 3.04 -5.89 0.41
N SER A 33 1.99 -6.40 1.04
CA SER A 33 1.27 -7.60 0.64
C SER A 33 -0.12 -7.23 0.10
N ASN A 34 -0.62 -7.95 -0.88
CA ASN A 34 -1.95 -7.70 -1.45
C ASN A 34 -2.78 -8.99 -1.46
N GLY A 35 -3.67 -9.13 -0.48
CA GLY A 35 -4.65 -10.20 -0.40
C GLY A 35 -5.92 -9.95 -1.22
N GLY A 36 -6.10 -8.74 -1.75
CA GLY A 36 -7.31 -8.34 -2.48
C GLY A 36 -7.51 -9.09 -3.79
N VAL A 37 -6.43 -9.51 -4.44
CA VAL A 37 -6.46 -10.34 -5.66
C VAL A 37 -7.11 -11.71 -5.42
N PHE A 38 -7.16 -12.16 -4.16
CA PHE A 38 -7.83 -13.38 -3.73
C PHE A 38 -9.18 -13.12 -3.04
N GLY A 39 -9.67 -11.88 -3.09
CA GLY A 39 -10.94 -11.48 -2.50
C GLY A 39 -10.91 -11.18 -0.99
N SER A 40 -9.74 -11.13 -0.37
CA SER A 40 -9.65 -10.80 1.06
C SER A 40 -10.12 -9.38 1.35
N MET A 41 -11.10 -9.25 2.25
CA MET A 41 -11.59 -7.97 2.72
C MET A 41 -10.66 -7.35 3.77
N LEU A 42 -10.18 -8.17 4.68
CA LEU A 42 -9.29 -7.77 5.77
C LEU A 42 -8.53 -9.00 6.28
N SER A 43 -7.25 -8.84 6.52
CA SER A 43 -6.38 -9.84 7.14
C SER A 43 -5.30 -9.15 7.98
N THR A 44 -4.63 -9.92 8.82
CA THR A 44 -3.45 -9.46 9.56
C THR A 44 -2.21 -10.05 8.89
N PRO A 45 -1.41 -9.25 8.17
CA PRO A 45 -0.21 -9.75 7.51
C PRO A 45 0.83 -10.21 8.54
N ILE A 46 1.63 -11.20 8.16
CA ILE A 46 2.71 -11.73 9.00
C ILE A 46 3.99 -10.98 8.66
N LEU A 47 4.73 -10.55 9.68
CA LEU A 47 6.04 -9.90 9.51
C LEU A 47 7.00 -10.81 8.74
N ASN A 48 7.81 -10.19 7.89
CA ASN A 48 8.89 -10.81 7.15
C ASN A 48 10.26 -10.47 7.80
N PRO A 49 10.71 -11.25 8.81
CA PRO A 49 11.95 -10.92 9.52
C PRO A 49 13.16 -10.86 8.56
N PRO A 50 14.13 -9.98 8.80
CA PRO A 50 14.29 -9.06 9.93
C PRO A 50 13.57 -7.72 9.78
N GLN A 51 12.67 -7.56 8.83
CA GLN A 51 11.89 -6.33 8.66
C GLN A 51 10.99 -6.07 9.86
N SER A 52 10.79 -4.79 10.18
CA SER A 52 10.05 -4.37 11.37
C SER A 52 8.55 -4.14 11.13
N ALA A 53 8.12 -4.05 9.88
CA ALA A 53 6.73 -3.82 9.55
C ALA A 53 6.34 -4.37 8.17
N ILE A 54 5.05 -4.62 8.01
CA ILE A 54 4.42 -5.05 6.75
C ILE A 54 3.05 -4.40 6.63
N LEU A 55 2.76 -3.85 5.45
CA LEU A 55 1.45 -3.31 5.11
C LEU A 55 0.67 -4.32 4.29
N GLY A 56 -0.52 -4.68 4.74
CA GLY A 56 -1.49 -5.49 4.01
C GLY A 56 -2.48 -4.63 3.25
N MET A 57 -2.59 -4.84 1.95
CA MET A 57 -3.67 -4.31 1.11
C MET A 57 -4.71 -5.40 0.86
N HIS A 58 -5.94 -4.98 0.59
CA HIS A 58 -7.08 -5.88 0.48
C HIS A 58 -7.95 -5.52 -0.73
N ASN A 59 -9.10 -6.19 -0.86
CA ASN A 59 -10.01 -5.97 -1.96
C ASN A 59 -10.62 -4.56 -1.92
N ILE A 60 -10.77 -3.95 -3.09
CA ILE A 60 -11.46 -2.68 -3.26
C ILE A 60 -12.93 -2.99 -3.54
N ILE A 61 -13.81 -2.51 -2.65
CA ILE A 61 -15.25 -2.76 -2.71
C ILE A 61 -15.98 -1.43 -2.61
N GLU A 62 -16.99 -1.22 -3.44
CA GLU A 62 -17.88 -0.08 -3.30
C GLU A 62 -18.67 -0.19 -1.99
N ARG A 63 -18.60 0.86 -1.16
CA ARG A 63 -19.28 0.92 0.13
C ARG A 63 -19.95 2.26 0.34
N PRO A 64 -21.11 2.30 1.03
CA PRO A 64 -21.71 3.54 1.49
C PRO A 64 -20.86 4.12 2.62
N ILE A 65 -20.49 5.38 2.50
CA ILE A 65 -19.78 6.13 3.52
C ILE A 65 -20.45 7.49 3.75
N ALA A 66 -20.24 8.05 4.93
CA ALA A 66 -20.71 9.39 5.26
C ALA A 66 -19.70 10.42 4.77
N VAL A 67 -20.14 11.34 3.90
CA VAL A 67 -19.36 12.48 3.41
C VAL A 67 -20.19 13.75 3.61
N ASP A 68 -19.71 14.68 4.43
CA ASP A 68 -20.40 15.96 4.72
C ASP A 68 -21.88 15.80 5.11
N GLY A 69 -22.17 14.80 5.95
CA GLY A 69 -23.52 14.50 6.42
C GLY A 69 -24.43 13.79 5.40
N LYS A 70 -23.90 13.37 4.27
CA LYS A 70 -24.61 12.60 3.23
C LYS A 70 -24.01 11.21 3.08
N VAL A 71 -24.83 10.28 2.60
CA VAL A 71 -24.36 8.94 2.24
C VAL A 71 -23.92 8.94 0.79
N GLU A 72 -22.68 8.58 0.54
CA GLU A 72 -22.11 8.43 -0.80
C GLU A 72 -21.50 7.04 -0.96
N ILE A 73 -21.47 6.53 -2.20
CA ILE A 73 -20.83 5.25 -2.52
C ILE A 73 -19.43 5.54 -3.06
N HIS A 74 -18.44 4.99 -2.41
CA HIS A 74 -17.04 5.12 -2.81
C HIS A 74 -16.32 3.78 -2.83
N PRO A 75 -15.29 3.63 -3.69
CA PRO A 75 -14.40 2.48 -3.62
C PRO A 75 -13.58 2.55 -2.33
N MET A 76 -13.71 1.52 -1.50
CA MET A 76 -13.08 1.44 -0.18
C MET A 76 -12.18 0.22 -0.10
N MET A 77 -11.03 0.37 0.55
CA MET A 77 -10.09 -0.70 0.81
C MET A 77 -9.62 -0.63 2.26
N PHE A 78 -9.63 -1.76 2.95
CA PHE A 78 -8.95 -1.86 4.22
C PHE A 78 -7.45 -2.01 4.03
N VAL A 79 -6.68 -1.36 4.88
CA VAL A 79 -5.24 -1.54 5.01
C VAL A 79 -4.93 -1.96 6.44
N ALA A 80 -3.99 -2.88 6.61
CA ALA A 80 -3.56 -3.37 7.91
C ALA A 80 -2.04 -3.26 8.02
N LEU A 81 -1.54 -2.81 9.17
CA LEU A 81 -0.12 -2.74 9.46
C LEU A 81 0.20 -3.70 10.60
N SER A 82 1.05 -4.70 10.32
CA SER A 82 1.70 -5.48 11.37
C SER A 82 3.10 -4.93 11.60
N TYR A 83 3.52 -4.82 12.84
CA TYR A 83 4.82 -4.23 13.19
C TYR A 83 5.40 -4.85 14.46
N ASP A 84 6.71 -4.72 14.59
CA ASP A 84 7.43 -5.15 15.78
C ASP A 84 7.28 -4.10 16.90
N HIS A 85 6.40 -4.40 17.85
CA HIS A 85 6.07 -3.48 18.94
C HIS A 85 7.21 -3.27 19.95
N ARG A 86 8.31 -4.00 19.80
CA ARG A 86 9.53 -3.77 20.61
C ARG A 86 10.29 -2.52 20.18
N ILE A 87 10.12 -2.08 18.91
CA ILE A 87 10.83 -0.95 18.30
C ILE A 87 9.91 0.12 17.72
N ILE A 88 8.63 -0.17 17.53
CA ILE A 88 7.62 0.75 17.01
C ILE A 88 6.48 0.82 18.01
N ASP A 89 6.09 2.01 18.42
CA ASP A 89 4.95 2.22 19.32
C ASP A 89 3.63 2.47 18.57
N GLY A 90 2.54 2.54 19.34
CA GLY A 90 1.19 2.76 18.78
C GLY A 90 1.05 4.12 18.09
N LYS A 91 1.74 5.15 18.58
CA LYS A 91 1.68 6.50 17.98
C LYS A 91 2.28 6.50 16.57
N GLU A 92 3.43 5.88 16.41
CA GLU A 92 4.14 5.80 15.13
C GLU A 92 3.39 4.94 14.12
N SER A 93 2.90 3.77 14.55
CA SER A 93 2.17 2.85 13.68
C SER A 93 0.84 3.44 13.19
N VAL A 94 0.07 4.05 14.09
CA VAL A 94 -1.19 4.74 13.72
C VAL A 94 -0.91 5.98 12.88
N GLY A 95 0.12 6.75 13.22
CA GLY A 95 0.55 7.92 12.44
C GLY A 95 0.92 7.55 11.01
N PHE A 96 1.62 6.43 10.82
CA PHE A 96 1.93 5.90 9.49
C PHE A 96 0.65 5.58 8.69
N LEU A 97 -0.29 4.84 9.29
CA LEU A 97 -1.55 4.47 8.63
C LEU A 97 -2.40 5.70 8.28
N LEU A 98 -2.49 6.67 9.18
CA LEU A 98 -3.19 7.93 8.91
C LEU A 98 -2.55 8.67 7.74
N LYS A 99 -1.22 8.71 7.66
CA LYS A 99 -0.53 9.34 6.55
C LYS A 99 -0.77 8.63 5.23
N VAL A 100 -0.76 7.31 5.21
CA VAL A 100 -1.12 6.50 4.03
C VAL A 100 -2.54 6.82 3.58
N LYS A 101 -3.51 6.84 4.52
CA LYS A 101 -4.91 7.20 4.24
C LYS A 101 -5.03 8.59 3.61
N GLU A 102 -4.44 9.61 4.23
CA GLU A 102 -4.48 10.99 3.73
C GLU A 102 -3.95 11.10 2.29
N LEU A 103 -2.82 10.48 2.01
CA LEU A 103 -2.18 10.52 0.70
C LEU A 103 -2.98 9.77 -0.37
N LEU A 104 -3.64 8.68 -0.02
CA LEU A 104 -4.51 7.93 -0.94
C LEU A 104 -5.84 8.63 -1.19
N GLU A 105 -6.41 9.28 -0.18
CA GLU A 105 -7.69 9.99 -0.31
C GLU A 105 -7.54 11.37 -0.98
N ASN A 106 -6.36 12.00 -0.89
CA ASN A 106 -6.05 13.27 -1.57
C ASN A 106 -4.65 13.24 -2.21
N PRO A 107 -4.46 12.44 -3.28
CA PRO A 107 -3.14 12.27 -3.89
C PRO A 107 -2.62 13.50 -4.62
N MET A 108 -3.52 14.36 -5.13
CA MET A 108 -3.09 15.53 -5.90
C MET A 108 -2.30 16.51 -5.04
N GLU A 109 -2.78 16.82 -3.87
CA GLU A 109 -2.11 17.72 -2.93
C GLU A 109 -0.95 17.02 -2.22
N GLY A 110 -1.23 15.87 -1.62
CA GLY A 110 -0.30 15.17 -0.73
C GLY A 110 0.90 14.53 -1.43
N LEU A 111 0.70 13.98 -2.63
CA LEU A 111 1.75 13.27 -3.37
C LEU A 111 2.30 14.08 -4.55
N MET A 112 1.48 14.92 -5.18
CA MET A 112 1.81 15.56 -6.45
C MET A 112 2.04 17.06 -6.31
N ASN A 113 1.92 17.64 -5.11
CA ASN A 113 2.00 19.08 -4.86
C ASN A 113 1.17 19.90 -5.88
N ASN A 114 0.00 19.40 -6.24
CA ASN A 114 -0.88 19.95 -7.27
C ASN A 114 -0.25 20.04 -8.68
N ASN A 115 0.84 19.32 -8.93
CA ASN A 115 1.51 19.29 -10.23
C ASN A 115 1.47 17.88 -10.83
N ILE A 116 0.32 17.53 -11.37
CA ILE A 116 0.05 16.19 -11.94
C ILE A 116 1.01 15.87 -13.08
N LYS A 117 1.20 16.80 -14.01
CA LYS A 117 2.04 16.57 -15.21
C LYS A 117 3.47 16.20 -14.83
N LYS A 118 4.08 16.98 -13.91
CA LYS A 118 5.44 16.71 -13.45
C LYS A 118 5.53 15.38 -12.68
N SER A 119 4.55 15.10 -11.83
CA SER A 119 4.55 13.91 -10.97
C SER A 119 4.35 12.62 -11.76
N LEU A 120 3.52 12.67 -12.81
CA LEU A 120 3.26 11.52 -13.69
C LEU A 120 4.19 11.47 -14.91
N GLU A 121 5.05 12.46 -15.07
CA GLU A 121 6.01 12.54 -16.19
C GLU A 121 5.33 12.57 -17.58
N ILE A 122 4.21 13.30 -17.68
CA ILE A 122 3.42 13.46 -18.90
C ILE A 122 3.31 14.93 -19.37
#